data_7bf89dd24e8ad81faabe3ac26d093240
#
_entry.id   7bf89dd24e8ad81faabe3ac26d093240
#
_cell.length_a   1.000
_cell.length_b   1.000
_cell.length_c   1.000
_cell.angle_alpha   90.00
_cell.angle_beta   90.00
_cell.angle_gamma   90.00
#
_symmetry.space_group_name_H-M   'P 1'
#
loop_
_entity.id
_entity.type
_entity.pdbx_description
1 polymer ?
#
loop_
_entity_poly.entity_id
_entity_poly.type
_entity_poly.pdbx_seq_one_letter_code
_entity_poly.pdbx_strand_id
1 'polypeptide(L)'
;MKVYRNWLPIGFLLVALLPGCAALGQIQKPAVKPISPAELPSGNGWWRVRFRMNWPPDTDPVWHMDLYIAHQVIMPLLEKNKNDIYLWRFHRRAKRDGAGRQFTFYFYSPPRTAQQIFEALQSNPILIDTMSAGVIDDIVYDNPANIERPNIDDASDKNWPLSIQKTWPYYINGGSRMWLNLVAEIADQDLQDDPPASIEEIDSFYRQVDETVTELWQENGRHAFLHHLNAVFEYEPLIYWEKRFIDF
;
A
#
# COMPACT_ATOMS: atom_id res chain seq x y z
N MET A 1 35.72 -63.04 -55.05
CA MET A 1 35.64 -61.90 -54.11
C MET A 1 34.20 -61.69 -53.68
N LYS A 2 33.86 -62.06 -52.45
CA LYS A 2 32.49 -62.00 -51.93
C LYS A 2 32.37 -60.70 -51.14
N VAL A 3 31.46 -59.79 -51.51
CA VAL A 3 31.13 -58.57 -50.78
C VAL A 3 29.95 -58.90 -49.88
N TYR A 4 30.17 -58.85 -48.54
CA TYR A 4 29.10 -58.96 -47.55
C TYR A 4 28.53 -57.57 -47.31
N ARG A 5 27.20 -57.44 -47.51
CA ARG A 5 26.42 -56.23 -47.27
C ARG A 5 25.73 -56.39 -45.91
N ASN A 6 26.24 -55.70 -44.87
CA ASN A 6 25.63 -55.67 -43.57
C ASN A 6 24.44 -54.71 -43.53
N TRP A 7 23.27 -55.22 -43.19
CA TRP A 7 22.07 -54.47 -42.88
C TRP A 7 22.02 -54.24 -41.39
N LEU A 8 22.04 -52.95 -40.95
CA LEU A 8 21.74 -52.53 -39.60
C LEU A 8 20.24 -52.20 -39.51
N PRO A 9 19.51 -52.68 -38.50
CA PRO A 9 18.13 -52.31 -38.27
C PRO A 9 18.07 -50.92 -37.60
N ILE A 10 17.29 -50.04 -38.22
CA ILE A 10 16.95 -48.73 -37.68
C ILE A 10 15.95 -48.94 -36.54
N GLY A 11 16.41 -48.81 -35.29
CA GLY A 11 15.55 -48.79 -34.12
C GLY A 11 14.77 -47.45 -34.06
N PHE A 12 13.46 -47.52 -34.22
CA PHE A 12 12.55 -46.43 -33.98
C PHE A 12 12.51 -46.13 -32.46
N LEU A 13 13.13 -45.05 -32.04
CA LEU A 13 13.00 -44.51 -30.67
C LEU A 13 11.69 -43.72 -30.60
N LEU A 14 10.65 -44.32 -30.03
CA LEU A 14 9.38 -43.65 -29.72
C LEU A 14 9.59 -42.78 -28.50
N VAL A 15 9.82 -41.48 -28.70
CA VAL A 15 9.81 -40.46 -27.63
C VAL A 15 8.36 -40.17 -27.27
N ALA A 16 7.90 -40.74 -26.15
CA ALA A 16 6.60 -40.41 -25.55
C ALA A 16 6.68 -38.99 -24.98
N LEU A 17 6.12 -38.01 -25.69
CA LEU A 17 5.84 -36.66 -25.18
C LEU A 17 4.69 -36.80 -24.17
N LEU A 18 5.03 -36.87 -22.88
CA LEU A 18 4.08 -36.67 -21.80
C LEU A 18 3.74 -35.17 -21.75
N PRO A 19 2.47 -34.78 -21.91
CA PRO A 19 2.06 -33.40 -21.59
C PRO A 19 2.14 -33.26 -20.08
N GLY A 20 3.22 -32.63 -19.60
CA GLY A 20 3.30 -32.15 -18.24
C GLY A 20 2.26 -31.04 -18.10
N CYS A 21 1.10 -31.34 -17.52
CA CYS A 21 0.21 -30.34 -16.96
C CYS A 21 1.00 -29.62 -15.86
N ALA A 22 1.60 -28.47 -16.18
CA ALA A 22 2.01 -27.52 -15.18
C ALA A 22 0.73 -27.09 -14.45
N ALA A 23 0.48 -27.67 -13.29
CA ALA A 23 -0.50 -27.15 -12.35
C ALA A 23 0.00 -25.75 -11.97
N LEU A 24 -0.57 -24.74 -12.61
CA LEU A 24 -0.51 -23.37 -12.14
C LEU A 24 -1.07 -23.41 -10.72
N GLY A 25 -0.17 -23.41 -9.73
CA GLY A 25 -0.53 -23.29 -8.33
C GLY A 25 -1.39 -22.05 -8.19
N GLN A 26 -2.69 -22.25 -8.00
CA GLN A 26 -3.58 -21.17 -7.60
C GLN A 26 -2.98 -20.61 -6.30
N ILE A 27 -2.50 -19.37 -6.38
CA ILE A 27 -2.15 -18.58 -5.19
C ILE A 27 -3.46 -18.50 -4.40
N GLN A 28 -3.57 -19.34 -3.38
CA GLN A 28 -4.70 -19.34 -2.48
C GLN A 28 -4.64 -18.05 -1.69
N LYS A 29 -5.42 -17.03 -2.13
CA LYS A 29 -5.58 -15.77 -1.40
C LYS A 29 -6.02 -16.12 0.02
N PRO A 30 -5.40 -15.54 1.06
CA PRO A 30 -5.96 -15.63 2.40
C PRO A 30 -7.31 -14.90 2.39
N ALA A 31 -8.37 -15.64 2.14
CA ALA A 31 -9.72 -15.11 2.26
C ALA A 31 -9.95 -14.76 3.74
N VAL A 32 -10.14 -13.49 4.04
CA VAL A 32 -10.76 -13.10 5.32
C VAL A 32 -12.09 -13.85 5.36
N LYS A 33 -12.24 -14.79 6.30
CA LYS A 33 -13.52 -15.49 6.46
C LYS A 33 -14.59 -14.44 6.74
N PRO A 34 -15.70 -14.41 5.98
CA PRO A 34 -16.83 -13.55 6.32
C PRO A 34 -17.23 -13.84 7.77
N ILE A 35 -17.11 -12.84 8.62
CA ILE A 35 -17.55 -12.94 10.02
C ILE A 35 -19.02 -12.53 10.04
N SER A 36 -19.87 -13.31 10.72
CA SER A 36 -21.27 -12.92 10.87
C SER A 36 -21.36 -11.56 11.55
N PRO A 37 -22.18 -10.61 11.05
CA PRO A 37 -22.35 -9.29 11.69
C PRO A 37 -22.73 -9.36 13.18
N ALA A 38 -23.35 -10.45 13.60
CA ALA A 38 -23.71 -10.72 15.01
C ALA A 38 -22.51 -11.10 15.88
N GLU A 39 -21.38 -11.49 15.27
CA GLU A 39 -20.14 -11.90 15.96
C GLU A 39 -19.13 -10.77 16.07
N LEU A 40 -19.40 -9.62 15.44
CA LEU A 40 -18.51 -8.47 15.52
C LEU A 40 -18.64 -7.75 16.88
N PRO A 41 -17.51 -7.34 17.50
CA PRO A 41 -17.53 -6.60 18.74
C PRO A 41 -18.17 -5.22 18.55
N SER A 42 -18.73 -4.66 19.61
CA SER A 42 -19.21 -3.28 19.65
C SER A 42 -18.05 -2.31 19.91
N GLY A 43 -18.19 -1.07 19.44
CA GLY A 43 -17.21 -0.01 19.62
C GLY A 43 -16.43 0.28 18.34
N ASN A 44 -15.39 1.09 18.45
CA ASN A 44 -14.54 1.48 17.35
C ASN A 44 -13.11 0.97 17.57
N GLY A 45 -12.34 0.89 16.52
CA GLY A 45 -10.93 0.55 16.60
C GLY A 45 -10.15 1.03 15.38
N TRP A 46 -8.83 1.06 15.54
CA TRP A 46 -7.91 1.24 14.44
C TRP A 46 -7.68 -0.06 13.70
N TRP A 47 -7.88 -0.01 12.40
CA TRP A 47 -7.71 -1.12 11.47
C TRP A 47 -6.59 -0.80 10.49
N ARG A 48 -5.93 -1.85 9.99
CA ARG A 48 -4.84 -1.74 9.01
C ARG A 48 -5.12 -2.60 7.80
N VAL A 49 -4.79 -2.04 6.65
CA VAL A 49 -4.51 -2.79 5.42
C VAL A 49 -3.07 -2.50 5.05
N ARG A 50 -2.25 -3.52 4.96
CA ARG A 50 -0.82 -3.42 4.63
C ARG A 50 -0.60 -4.02 3.25
N PHE A 51 -0.30 -3.17 2.29
CA PHE A 51 0.12 -3.57 0.95
C PHE A 51 1.64 -3.81 1.01
N ARG A 52 2.06 -5.06 0.89
CA ARG A 52 3.46 -5.44 0.77
C ARG A 52 3.88 -5.23 -0.68
N MET A 53 4.64 -4.19 -0.90
CA MET A 53 5.07 -3.80 -2.24
C MET A 53 6.31 -4.59 -2.64
N ASN A 54 6.36 -5.06 -3.87
CA ASN A 54 7.54 -5.70 -4.41
C ASN A 54 8.75 -4.74 -4.36
N TRP A 55 9.85 -5.21 -3.83
CA TRP A 55 11.07 -4.43 -3.71
C TRP A 55 12.29 -5.34 -3.91
N PRO A 56 12.73 -5.56 -5.16
CA PRO A 56 13.87 -6.43 -5.46
C PRO A 56 15.14 -6.00 -4.72
N PRO A 57 16.06 -6.94 -4.40
CA PRO A 57 17.36 -6.61 -3.86
C PRO A 57 18.09 -5.60 -4.75
N ASP A 58 18.92 -4.75 -4.13
CA ASP A 58 19.79 -3.78 -4.82
C ASP A 58 19.08 -2.76 -5.72
N THR A 59 17.78 -2.52 -5.48
CA THR A 59 17.00 -1.47 -6.15
C THR A 59 16.52 -0.43 -5.14
N ASP A 60 16.20 0.76 -5.62
CA ASP A 60 15.48 1.76 -4.84
C ASP A 60 14.00 1.40 -4.69
N PRO A 61 13.34 1.81 -3.60
CA PRO A 61 11.92 1.57 -3.45
C PRO A 61 11.12 2.42 -4.44
N VAL A 62 10.15 1.78 -5.11
CA VAL A 62 9.20 2.44 -6.00
C VAL A 62 8.06 3.04 -5.17
N TRP A 63 7.88 4.37 -5.20
CA TRP A 63 6.91 5.06 -4.37
C TRP A 63 5.62 5.45 -5.09
N HIS A 64 5.66 5.67 -6.40
CA HIS A 64 4.53 6.17 -7.18
C HIS A 64 3.34 5.20 -7.26
N MET A 65 3.57 3.89 -7.13
CA MET A 65 2.48 2.93 -7.07
C MET A 65 1.65 3.01 -5.78
N ASP A 66 2.18 3.63 -4.70
CA ASP A 66 1.38 3.97 -3.53
C ASP A 66 0.35 5.05 -3.85
N LEU A 67 0.70 6.02 -4.72
CA LEU A 67 -0.20 7.07 -5.17
C LEU A 67 -1.37 6.46 -5.96
N TYR A 68 -1.07 5.52 -6.86
CA TYR A 68 -2.08 4.78 -7.61
C TYR A 68 -3.08 4.06 -6.70
N ILE A 69 -2.57 3.29 -5.73
CA ILE A 69 -3.42 2.57 -4.77
C ILE A 69 -4.22 3.56 -3.91
N ALA A 70 -3.59 4.64 -3.43
CA ALA A 70 -4.25 5.64 -2.61
C ALA A 70 -5.38 6.34 -3.37
N HIS A 71 -5.13 6.75 -4.62
CA HIS A 71 -6.06 7.51 -5.45
C HIS A 71 -7.18 6.62 -5.98
N GLN A 72 -6.85 5.54 -6.71
CA GLN A 72 -7.84 4.76 -7.44
C GLN A 72 -8.56 3.69 -6.59
N VAL A 73 -7.98 3.31 -5.45
CA VAL A 73 -8.55 2.25 -4.59
C VAL A 73 -9.05 2.80 -3.26
N ILE A 74 -8.19 3.55 -2.53
CA ILE A 74 -8.53 3.96 -1.16
C ILE A 74 -9.44 5.19 -1.15
N MET A 75 -9.23 6.17 -2.02
CA MET A 75 -10.03 7.40 -2.05
C MET A 75 -11.52 7.12 -2.30
N PRO A 76 -11.94 6.27 -3.25
CA PRO A 76 -13.35 5.89 -3.42
C PRO A 76 -13.95 5.20 -2.18
N LEU A 77 -13.15 4.39 -1.48
CA LEU A 77 -13.59 3.73 -0.24
C LEU A 77 -13.77 4.72 0.91
N LEU A 78 -12.88 5.71 1.01
CA LEU A 78 -13.01 6.80 2.00
C LEU A 78 -14.27 7.62 1.75
N GLU A 79 -14.57 7.98 0.50
CA GLU A 79 -15.78 8.74 0.16
C GLU A 79 -17.05 7.93 0.44
N LYS A 80 -17.08 6.65 0.05
CA LYS A 80 -18.20 5.75 0.30
C LYS A 80 -18.50 5.57 1.80
N ASN A 81 -17.46 5.55 2.64
CA ASN A 81 -17.57 5.25 4.07
C ASN A 81 -17.30 6.48 4.96
N LYS A 82 -17.38 7.70 4.42
CA LYS A 82 -17.03 8.95 5.11
C LYS A 82 -17.76 9.21 6.43
N ASN A 83 -18.97 8.65 6.59
CA ASN A 83 -19.75 8.80 7.81
C ASN A 83 -19.35 7.82 8.93
N ASP A 84 -18.64 6.75 8.59
CA ASP A 84 -18.26 5.67 9.50
C ASP A 84 -16.77 5.65 9.81
N ILE A 85 -15.94 6.30 8.98
CA ILE A 85 -14.50 6.46 9.20
C ILE A 85 -14.26 7.82 9.87
N TYR A 86 -13.88 7.78 11.15
CA TYR A 86 -13.65 9.01 11.93
C TYR A 86 -12.29 9.64 11.66
N LEU A 87 -11.24 8.80 11.61
CA LEU A 87 -9.86 9.19 11.34
C LEU A 87 -9.21 8.15 10.43
N TRP A 88 -8.26 8.59 9.63
CA TRP A 88 -7.47 7.70 8.80
C TRP A 88 -6.11 8.31 8.48
N ARG A 89 -5.15 7.47 8.09
CA ARG A 89 -3.83 7.91 7.66
C ARG A 89 -3.15 6.90 6.78
N PHE A 90 -2.15 7.37 6.06
CA PHE A 90 -1.20 6.52 5.38
C PHE A 90 0.10 6.39 6.18
N HIS A 91 0.80 5.29 5.95
CA HIS A 91 2.15 5.08 6.41
C HIS A 91 2.95 4.36 5.33
N ARG A 92 4.05 4.96 4.92
CA ARG A 92 5.00 4.43 3.93
C ARG A 92 6.25 3.95 4.65
N ARG A 93 6.71 2.77 4.30
CA ARG A 93 7.88 2.18 4.90
C ARG A 93 8.70 1.44 3.86
N ALA A 94 10.03 1.65 3.87
CA ALA A 94 10.99 0.86 3.13
C ALA A 94 12.20 0.57 4.04
N LYS A 95 12.33 -0.67 4.48
CA LYS A 95 13.47 -1.12 5.28
C LYS A 95 13.80 -2.55 4.88
N ARG A 96 15.09 -2.87 4.71
CA ARG A 96 15.58 -4.22 4.38
C ARG A 96 15.55 -5.12 5.62
N ASP A 97 14.35 -5.52 6.03
CA ASP A 97 14.07 -6.48 7.09
C ASP A 97 12.89 -7.38 6.70
N GLY A 98 12.46 -8.28 7.59
CA GLY A 98 11.37 -9.22 7.30
C GLY A 98 10.01 -8.60 6.98
N ALA A 99 9.79 -7.33 7.30
CA ALA A 99 8.57 -6.60 6.94
C ALA A 99 8.66 -5.91 5.56
N GLY A 100 9.88 -5.62 5.10
CA GLY A 100 10.14 -5.08 3.76
C GLY A 100 9.56 -3.69 3.50
N ARG A 101 9.21 -3.46 2.24
CA ARG A 101 8.53 -2.25 1.81
C ARG A 101 7.01 -2.40 1.96
N GLN A 102 6.39 -1.44 2.60
CA GLN A 102 4.95 -1.45 2.82
C GLN A 102 4.35 -0.06 2.59
N PHE A 103 3.20 -0.05 1.95
CA PHE A 103 2.22 1.02 2.00
C PHE A 103 1.09 0.56 2.91
N THR A 104 0.73 1.34 3.91
CA THR A 104 -0.29 0.96 4.89
C THR A 104 -1.37 2.02 4.97
N PHE A 105 -2.61 1.58 4.83
CA PHE A 105 -3.80 2.37 5.12
C PHE A 105 -4.30 2.03 6.52
N TYR A 106 -4.36 3.04 7.40
CA TYR A 106 -4.95 2.97 8.73
C TYR A 106 -6.27 3.73 8.74
N PHE A 107 -7.28 3.19 9.39
CA PHE A 107 -8.54 3.90 9.59
C PHE A 107 -9.19 3.49 10.92
N TYR A 108 -9.91 4.45 11.52
CA TYR A 108 -10.62 4.29 12.79
C TYR A 108 -12.11 4.27 12.54
N SER A 109 -12.74 3.12 12.78
CA SER A 109 -14.15 2.88 12.45
C SER A 109 -14.74 1.73 13.31
N PRO A 110 -16.07 1.52 13.26
CA PRO A 110 -16.67 0.28 13.75
C PRO A 110 -16.11 -0.96 13.00
N PRO A 111 -16.06 -2.14 13.66
CA PRO A 111 -15.62 -3.40 13.05
C PRO A 111 -16.40 -3.79 11.80
N ARG A 112 -17.69 -3.49 11.75
CA ARG A 112 -18.56 -3.75 10.58
C ARG A 112 -18.06 -2.97 9.34
N THR A 113 -17.71 -1.71 9.52
CA THR A 113 -17.15 -0.89 8.44
C THR A 113 -15.80 -1.43 7.99
N ALA A 114 -14.95 -1.85 8.93
CA ALA A 114 -13.68 -2.48 8.61
C ALA A 114 -13.85 -3.75 7.77
N GLN A 115 -14.79 -4.62 8.15
CA GLN A 115 -15.09 -5.82 7.38
C GLN A 115 -15.55 -5.49 5.95
N GLN A 116 -16.48 -4.54 5.79
CA GLN A 116 -16.95 -4.10 4.46
C GLN A 116 -15.83 -3.55 3.58
N ILE A 117 -14.91 -2.78 4.17
CA ILE A 117 -13.72 -2.27 3.46
C ILE A 117 -12.80 -3.42 3.05
N PHE A 118 -12.53 -4.38 3.93
CA PHE A 118 -11.67 -5.51 3.62
C PHE A 118 -12.26 -6.40 2.51
N GLU A 119 -13.55 -6.67 2.55
CA GLU A 119 -14.27 -7.40 1.50
C GLU A 119 -14.22 -6.66 0.15
N ALA A 120 -14.42 -5.34 0.15
CA ALA A 120 -14.32 -4.52 -1.06
C ALA A 120 -12.89 -4.52 -1.64
N LEU A 121 -11.86 -4.44 -0.80
CA LEU A 121 -10.46 -4.49 -1.24
C LEU A 121 -10.09 -5.87 -1.79
N GLN A 122 -10.56 -6.95 -1.19
CA GLN A 122 -10.29 -8.31 -1.67
C GLN A 122 -10.86 -8.59 -3.07
N SER A 123 -11.97 -7.96 -3.41
CA SER A 123 -12.63 -8.08 -4.71
C SER A 123 -12.29 -6.96 -5.69
N ASN A 124 -11.40 -6.04 -5.30
CA ASN A 124 -11.07 -4.88 -6.14
C ASN A 124 -10.23 -5.31 -7.35
N PRO A 125 -10.68 -5.06 -8.59
CA PRO A 125 -9.98 -5.49 -9.79
C PRO A 125 -8.59 -4.88 -9.92
N ILE A 126 -8.41 -3.60 -9.55
CA ILE A 126 -7.11 -2.92 -9.59
C ILE A 126 -6.08 -3.65 -8.71
N LEU A 127 -6.48 -4.07 -7.49
CA LEU A 127 -5.58 -4.81 -6.62
C LEU A 127 -5.28 -6.22 -7.14
N ILE A 128 -6.25 -6.86 -7.78
CA ILE A 128 -6.05 -8.16 -8.43
C ILE A 128 -5.02 -8.04 -9.56
N ASP A 129 -5.15 -7.01 -10.39
CA ASP A 129 -4.26 -6.77 -11.52
C ASP A 129 -2.85 -6.37 -11.06
N THR A 130 -2.72 -5.49 -10.07
CA THR A 130 -1.41 -5.09 -9.49
C THR A 130 -0.69 -6.25 -8.80
N MET A 131 -1.41 -7.16 -8.14
CA MET A 131 -0.84 -8.40 -7.59
C MET A 131 -0.42 -9.35 -8.71
N SER A 132 -1.22 -9.49 -9.76
CA SER A 132 -0.90 -10.35 -10.91
C SER A 132 0.31 -9.85 -11.70
N ALA A 133 0.49 -8.54 -11.75
CA ALA A 133 1.66 -7.88 -12.35
C ALA A 133 2.91 -7.89 -11.45
N GLY A 134 2.81 -8.41 -10.22
CA GLY A 134 3.94 -8.48 -9.28
C GLY A 134 4.33 -7.11 -8.68
N VAL A 135 3.46 -6.12 -8.70
CA VAL A 135 3.65 -4.81 -8.02
C VAL A 135 3.40 -4.94 -6.52
N ILE A 136 2.39 -5.71 -6.16
CA ILE A 136 2.04 -6.04 -4.77
C ILE A 136 2.30 -7.53 -4.56
N ASP A 137 3.14 -7.87 -3.58
CA ASP A 137 3.44 -9.26 -3.22
C ASP A 137 2.33 -9.88 -2.36
N ASP A 138 1.74 -9.09 -1.44
CA ASP A 138 0.72 -9.56 -0.49
C ASP A 138 -0.07 -8.39 0.09
N ILE A 139 -1.32 -8.65 0.52
CA ILE A 139 -2.16 -7.69 1.23
C ILE A 139 -2.61 -8.30 2.55
N VAL A 140 -2.18 -7.70 3.65
CA VAL A 140 -2.45 -8.19 5.01
C VAL A 140 -3.48 -7.31 5.71
N TYR A 141 -4.54 -7.93 6.18
CA TYR A 141 -5.65 -7.28 6.87
C TYR A 141 -5.62 -7.58 8.37
N ASP A 142 -6.05 -6.63 9.18
CA ASP A 142 -6.36 -6.91 10.59
C ASP A 142 -7.66 -7.75 10.70
N ASN A 143 -7.87 -8.39 11.83
CA ASN A 143 -9.07 -9.22 12.04
C ASN A 143 -10.21 -8.38 12.69
N PRO A 144 -11.35 -8.14 12.02
CA PRO A 144 -12.46 -7.35 12.54
C PRO A 144 -13.14 -7.96 13.79
N ALA A 145 -12.96 -9.25 14.03
CA ALA A 145 -13.49 -9.89 15.25
C ALA A 145 -12.73 -9.51 16.53
N ASN A 146 -11.58 -8.84 16.40
CA ASN A 146 -10.73 -8.47 17.53
C ASN A 146 -10.29 -7.01 17.46
N ILE A 147 -10.83 -6.15 18.33
CA ILE A 147 -10.41 -4.75 18.43
C ILE A 147 -9.13 -4.69 19.28
N GLU A 148 -7.97 -4.73 18.63
CA GLU A 148 -6.68 -4.62 19.32
C GLU A 148 -6.34 -3.18 19.77
N ARG A 149 -6.91 -2.18 19.09
CA ARG A 149 -6.58 -0.76 19.25
C ARG A 149 -7.85 0.07 19.32
N PRO A 150 -8.56 0.05 20.49
CA PRO A 150 -9.85 0.70 20.65
C PRO A 150 -9.77 2.23 20.80
N ASN A 151 -8.63 2.78 21.23
CA ASN A 151 -8.51 4.21 21.51
C ASN A 151 -7.90 4.98 20.34
N ILE A 152 -8.27 6.24 20.19
CA ILE A 152 -7.74 7.11 19.13
C ILE A 152 -6.21 7.21 19.21
N ASP A 153 -5.65 7.32 20.42
CA ASP A 153 -4.21 7.43 20.65
C ASP A 153 -3.43 6.10 20.46
N ASP A 154 -4.12 4.98 20.20
CA ASP A 154 -3.45 3.70 19.91
C ASP A 154 -2.73 3.68 18.54
N ALA A 155 -2.98 4.66 17.68
CA ALA A 155 -2.23 4.85 16.44
C ALA A 155 -0.92 5.63 16.62
N SER A 156 -0.66 6.17 17.83
CA SER A 156 0.51 7.00 18.15
C SER A 156 1.66 6.16 18.69
N ASP A 157 2.88 6.70 18.64
CA ASP A 157 4.04 6.09 19.29
C ASP A 157 3.88 6.17 20.82
N LYS A 158 3.95 5.04 21.49
CA LYS A 158 3.77 4.93 22.94
C LYS A 158 4.94 5.54 23.75
N ASN A 159 6.06 5.84 23.10
CA ASN A 159 7.19 6.54 23.72
C ASN A 159 7.00 8.07 23.80
N TRP A 160 6.02 8.63 23.10
CA TRP A 160 5.73 10.04 23.16
C TRP A 160 5.00 10.45 24.44
N PRO A 161 5.09 11.72 24.88
CA PRO A 161 4.24 12.26 25.94
C PRO A 161 2.76 12.03 25.62
N LEU A 162 1.95 11.72 26.64
CA LEU A 162 0.52 11.37 26.46
C LEU A 162 -0.27 12.47 25.74
N SER A 163 0.05 13.75 25.95
CA SER A 163 -0.55 14.88 25.24
C SER A 163 -0.32 14.78 23.72
N ILE A 164 0.90 14.42 23.31
CA ILE A 164 1.21 14.18 21.89
C ILE A 164 0.49 12.96 21.38
N GLN A 165 0.51 11.84 22.13
CA GLN A 165 -0.19 10.62 21.71
C GLN A 165 -1.67 10.88 21.38
N LYS A 166 -2.37 11.66 22.22
CA LYS A 166 -3.80 11.98 22.07
C LYS A 166 -4.11 12.91 20.90
N THR A 167 -3.17 13.79 20.51
CA THR A 167 -3.41 14.82 19.51
C THR A 167 -2.84 14.47 18.13
N TRP A 168 -1.76 13.70 18.08
CA TRP A 168 -1.08 13.30 16.84
C TRP A 168 -1.98 12.62 15.79
N PRO A 169 -2.96 11.74 16.13
CA PRO A 169 -3.83 11.12 15.13
C PRO A 169 -4.61 12.12 14.29
N TYR A 170 -4.99 13.26 14.84
CA TYR A 170 -5.67 14.34 14.11
C TYR A 170 -4.71 15.07 13.16
N TYR A 171 -3.49 15.34 13.62
CA TYR A 171 -2.46 15.95 12.80
C TYR A 171 -2.11 15.11 11.58
N ILE A 172 -1.81 13.82 11.78
CA ILE A 172 -1.43 12.94 10.67
C ILE A 172 -2.60 12.60 9.75
N ASN A 173 -3.84 12.64 10.25
CA ASN A 173 -5.03 12.56 9.41
C ASN A 173 -5.10 13.75 8.45
N GLY A 174 -4.86 14.98 8.96
CA GLY A 174 -4.80 16.18 8.13
C GLY A 174 -3.71 16.10 7.06
N GLY A 175 -2.50 15.67 7.44
CA GLY A 175 -1.39 15.48 6.52
C GLY A 175 -1.67 14.42 5.43
N SER A 176 -2.27 13.30 5.83
CA SER A 176 -2.65 12.24 4.87
C SER A 176 -3.75 12.68 3.91
N ARG A 177 -4.72 13.46 4.40
CA ARG A 177 -5.80 14.04 3.59
C ARG A 177 -5.26 15.03 2.58
N MET A 178 -4.39 15.94 3.02
CA MET A 178 -3.73 16.90 2.15
C MET A 178 -2.95 16.19 1.04
N TRP A 179 -2.11 15.20 1.40
CA TRP A 179 -1.34 14.44 0.42
C TRP A 179 -2.24 13.73 -0.60
N LEU A 180 -3.30 13.04 -0.15
CA LEU A 180 -4.22 12.34 -1.05
C LEU A 180 -4.95 13.30 -2.00
N ASN A 181 -5.42 14.44 -1.49
CA ASN A 181 -6.08 15.46 -2.31
C ASN A 181 -5.11 16.07 -3.33
N LEU A 182 -3.83 16.28 -2.97
CA LEU A 182 -2.83 16.77 -3.91
C LEU A 182 -2.56 15.76 -5.02
N VAL A 183 -2.45 14.47 -4.68
CA VAL A 183 -2.32 13.40 -5.67
C VAL A 183 -3.52 13.38 -6.61
N ALA A 184 -4.75 13.46 -6.08
CA ALA A 184 -5.95 13.46 -6.89
C ALA A 184 -6.02 14.70 -7.80
N GLU A 185 -5.75 15.89 -7.28
CA GLU A 185 -5.77 17.14 -8.05
C GLU A 185 -4.83 17.09 -9.26
N ILE A 186 -3.61 16.54 -9.07
CA ILE A 186 -2.64 16.41 -10.16
C ILE A 186 -3.05 15.31 -11.13
N ALA A 187 -3.43 14.13 -10.61
CA ALA A 187 -3.77 12.99 -11.46
C ALA A 187 -5.04 13.23 -12.27
N ASP A 188 -6.09 13.81 -11.69
CA ASP A 188 -7.37 14.01 -12.37
C ASP A 188 -7.30 15.06 -13.49
N GLN A 189 -6.35 15.99 -13.44
CA GLN A 189 -6.14 16.95 -14.53
C GLN A 189 -5.69 16.23 -15.83
N ASP A 190 -4.84 15.21 -15.70
CA ASP A 190 -4.25 14.52 -16.83
C ASP A 190 -5.04 13.26 -17.26
N LEU A 191 -5.80 12.63 -16.32
CA LEU A 191 -6.61 11.43 -16.61
C LEU A 191 -7.84 11.69 -17.50
N GLN A 192 -8.28 12.96 -17.65
CA GLN A 192 -9.49 13.29 -18.40
C GLN A 192 -9.37 13.03 -19.90
N ASP A 193 -8.17 13.14 -20.47
CA ASP A 193 -7.96 13.09 -21.90
C ASP A 193 -7.57 11.68 -22.42
N ASP A 194 -6.80 10.89 -21.66
CA ASP A 194 -6.36 9.54 -22.06
C ASP A 194 -5.99 8.67 -20.83
N PRO A 195 -6.94 7.97 -20.22
CA PRO A 195 -6.67 7.15 -19.05
C PRO A 195 -5.76 5.96 -19.40
N PRO A 196 -4.71 5.67 -18.59
CA PRO A 196 -3.79 4.58 -18.86
C PRO A 196 -4.52 3.22 -18.82
N ALA A 197 -4.28 2.39 -19.83
CA ALA A 197 -4.96 1.11 -20.05
C ALA A 197 -4.12 -0.11 -19.66
N SER A 198 -2.79 0.04 -19.55
CA SER A 198 -1.87 -1.03 -19.15
C SER A 198 -1.15 -0.71 -17.84
N ILE A 199 -0.57 -1.72 -17.20
CA ILE A 199 0.19 -1.52 -15.95
C ILE A 199 1.45 -0.68 -16.18
N GLU A 200 2.06 -0.76 -17.35
CA GLU A 200 3.23 0.02 -17.75
C GLU A 200 2.86 1.49 -17.93
N GLU A 201 1.71 1.78 -18.53
CA GLU A 201 1.18 3.14 -18.68
C GLU A 201 0.80 3.72 -17.32
N ILE A 202 0.18 2.93 -16.44
CA ILE A 202 -0.14 3.31 -15.05
C ILE A 202 1.15 3.62 -14.28
N ASP A 203 2.18 2.79 -14.39
CA ASP A 203 3.49 3.01 -13.75
C ASP A 203 4.11 4.33 -14.22
N SER A 204 4.13 4.56 -15.53
CA SER A 204 4.68 5.79 -16.12
C SER A 204 3.90 7.03 -15.70
N PHE A 205 2.57 6.96 -15.75
CA PHE A 205 1.68 8.04 -15.37
C PHE A 205 1.86 8.44 -13.90
N TYR A 206 1.75 7.48 -12.97
CA TYR A 206 1.89 7.78 -11.54
C TYR A 206 3.32 8.16 -11.13
N ARG A 207 4.34 7.79 -11.92
CA ARG A 207 5.70 8.31 -11.76
C ARG A 207 5.74 9.81 -12.00
N GLN A 208 5.10 10.31 -13.05
CA GLN A 208 5.01 11.75 -13.33
C GLN A 208 4.21 12.48 -12.24
N VAL A 209 3.09 11.89 -11.78
CA VAL A 209 2.32 12.44 -10.64
C VAL A 209 3.19 12.53 -9.37
N ASP A 210 3.98 11.49 -9.04
CA ASP A 210 4.85 11.47 -7.86
C ASP A 210 6.00 12.50 -7.97
N GLU A 211 6.57 12.66 -9.15
CA GLU A 211 7.56 13.71 -9.46
C GLU A 211 6.97 15.10 -9.22
N THR A 212 5.79 15.41 -9.78
CA THR A 212 5.10 16.69 -9.58
C THR A 212 4.74 16.94 -8.11
N VAL A 213 4.22 15.94 -7.39
CA VAL A 213 3.94 16.02 -5.94
C VAL A 213 5.22 16.33 -5.17
N THR A 214 6.33 15.70 -5.54
CA THR A 214 7.63 15.88 -4.88
C THR A 214 8.19 17.29 -5.14
N GLU A 215 8.11 17.78 -6.36
CA GLU A 215 8.52 19.16 -6.72
C GLU A 215 7.72 20.19 -5.95
N LEU A 216 6.39 20.08 -5.94
CA LEU A 216 5.52 20.98 -5.17
C LEU A 216 5.82 20.95 -3.67
N TRP A 217 6.12 19.78 -3.12
CA TRP A 217 6.57 19.65 -1.74
C TRP A 217 7.91 20.36 -1.49
N GLN A 218 8.88 20.18 -2.37
CA GLN A 218 10.21 20.80 -2.24
C GLN A 218 10.15 22.33 -2.36
N GLU A 219 9.38 22.84 -3.31
CA GLU A 219 9.28 24.26 -3.57
C GLU A 219 8.40 25.00 -2.57
N ASN A 220 7.27 24.42 -2.21
CA ASN A 220 6.21 25.10 -1.47
C ASN A 220 6.02 24.57 -0.05
N GLY A 221 6.49 23.37 0.29
CA GLY A 221 6.22 22.69 1.55
C GLY A 221 6.70 23.49 2.76
N ARG A 222 7.85 24.16 2.64
CA ARG A 222 8.37 25.02 3.72
C ARG A 222 7.40 26.15 4.05
N HIS A 223 6.86 26.85 3.06
CA HIS A 223 5.96 27.97 3.29
C HIS A 223 4.52 27.50 3.48
N ALA A 224 3.98 26.70 2.55
CA ALA A 224 2.58 26.31 2.54
C ALA A 224 2.18 25.42 3.74
N PHE A 225 3.10 24.60 4.24
CA PHE A 225 2.77 23.62 5.28
C PHE A 225 3.52 23.89 6.58
N LEU A 226 4.86 23.96 6.54
CA LEU A 226 5.65 24.06 7.77
C LEU A 226 5.59 25.46 8.40
N HIS A 227 5.62 26.52 7.60
CA HIS A 227 5.53 27.89 8.12
C HIS A 227 4.18 28.14 8.79
N HIS A 228 3.07 27.79 8.13
CA HIS A 228 1.74 27.99 8.70
C HIS A 228 1.45 27.06 9.88
N LEU A 229 2.00 25.84 9.86
CA LEU A 229 1.94 24.97 11.03
C LEU A 229 2.70 25.59 12.21
N ASN A 230 3.91 26.11 11.97
CA ASN A 230 4.72 26.75 13.02
C ASN A 230 4.05 28.03 13.58
N ALA A 231 3.29 28.75 12.76
CA ALA A 231 2.52 29.91 13.22
C ALA A 231 1.49 29.56 14.30
N VAL A 232 0.89 28.35 14.25
CA VAL A 232 -0.02 27.83 15.29
C VAL A 232 0.70 27.66 16.63
N PHE A 233 2.02 27.42 16.59
CA PHE A 233 2.89 27.30 17.76
C PHE A 233 3.71 28.56 17.99
N GLU A 234 3.17 29.74 17.63
CA GLU A 234 3.78 31.08 17.93
C GLU A 234 5.17 31.26 17.33
N TYR A 235 5.52 30.54 16.27
CA TYR A 235 6.85 30.49 15.65
C TYR A 235 7.98 30.03 16.59
N GLU A 236 7.64 29.29 17.65
CA GLU A 236 8.65 28.75 18.54
C GLU A 236 9.60 27.79 17.78
N PRO A 237 10.92 27.91 17.99
CA PRO A 237 11.88 27.08 17.28
C PRO A 237 11.79 25.61 17.72
N LEU A 238 11.83 24.71 16.74
CA LEU A 238 11.97 23.29 17.04
C LEU A 238 13.39 22.98 17.49
N ILE A 239 13.51 22.32 18.63
CA ILE A 239 14.79 21.79 19.13
C ILE A 239 14.88 20.32 18.70
N TYR A 240 15.94 19.97 17.96
CA TYR A 240 16.23 18.58 17.62
C TYR A 240 17.63 18.19 18.06
N TRP A 241 17.83 16.94 18.40
CA TRP A 241 19.11 16.39 18.79
C TRP A 241 19.67 15.56 17.64
N GLU A 242 20.88 15.94 17.17
CA GLU A 242 21.61 15.22 16.15
C GLU A 242 22.74 14.39 16.83
N LYS A 243 22.77 13.10 16.52
CA LYS A 243 23.87 12.24 16.97
C LYS A 243 25.00 12.32 15.95
N ARG A 244 26.14 12.92 16.33
CA ARG A 244 27.36 12.96 15.52
C ARG A 244 28.38 12.02 16.14
N PHE A 245 28.98 11.17 15.30
CA PHE A 245 30.18 10.43 15.67
C PHE A 245 31.38 11.32 15.36
N ILE A 246 32.25 11.52 16.34
CA ILE A 246 33.50 12.25 16.20
C ILE A 246 34.61 11.23 16.40
N ASP A 247 35.45 11.03 15.37
CA ASP A 247 36.68 10.27 15.49
C ASP A 247 37.75 11.18 16.11
N PHE A 248 38.46 10.67 17.11
CA PHE A 248 39.54 11.38 17.82
C PHE A 248 40.89 10.91 17.31
#